data_56fe0c3a79800c0fc629093bc1a0c3ac
#
_entry.id   56fe0c3a79800c0fc629093bc1a0c3ac
#
_cell.length_a   1.000
_cell.length_b   1.000
_cell.length_c   1.000
_cell.angle_alpha   90.00
_cell.angle_beta   90.00
_cell.angle_gamma   90.00
#
_symmetry.space_group_name_H-M   'P 1'
#
loop_
_entity.id
_entity.type
_entity.pdbx_description
1 polymer ?
#
loop_
_entity_poly.entity_id
_entity_poly.type
_entity_poly.pdbx_seq_one_letter_code
_entity_poly.pdbx_strand_id
1 'polypeptide(L)'
;MEGDWTPCAIEDRLTHSGVVFTKKPDAVTLPFFSVTGTTYEIGNPEHEVQVFLYPSAAARERDTAALDSVSASPKGTRHAWRTPPTLVTSNNLAAVILSLNDRTVERLALALGAGLPQPEKR
;
A
#
# COMPACT_ATOMS: atom_id res chain seq x y z
N MET A 1 -12.70 11.15 8.29
CA MET A 1 -13.55 9.93 8.49
C MET A 1 -12.77 8.94 9.30
N GLU A 2 -13.40 8.43 10.33
CA GLU A 2 -12.75 7.45 11.19
C GLU A 2 -12.50 6.16 10.43
N GLY A 3 -11.33 5.58 10.62
CA GLY A 3 -10.96 4.36 9.95
C GLY A 3 -10.31 4.56 8.60
N ASP A 4 -10.32 5.76 8.07
CA ASP A 4 -9.64 6.04 6.81
C ASP A 4 -8.14 6.23 7.03
N TRP A 5 -7.36 5.72 6.11
CA TRP A 5 -5.92 5.90 6.15
C TRP A 5 -5.55 7.32 5.74
N THR A 6 -4.53 7.86 6.41
CA THR A 6 -3.90 9.13 6.06
C THR A 6 -2.40 8.89 5.98
N PRO A 7 -1.63 9.82 5.40
CA PRO A 7 -0.17 9.64 5.40
C PRO A 7 0.40 9.45 6.81
N CYS A 8 -0.10 10.19 7.79
CA CYS A 8 0.36 10.03 9.17
C CYS A 8 0.03 8.64 9.72
N ALA A 9 -1.15 8.13 9.40
CA ALA A 9 -1.55 6.79 9.86
C ALA A 9 -0.68 5.72 9.25
N ILE A 10 -0.32 5.86 7.98
CA ILE A 10 0.58 4.93 7.31
C ILE A 10 1.93 4.90 8.03
N GLU A 11 2.52 6.08 8.23
CA GLU A 11 3.84 6.17 8.85
C GLU A 11 3.83 5.67 10.27
N ASP A 12 2.76 5.96 11.00
CA ASP A 12 2.58 5.49 12.36
C ASP A 12 2.50 3.97 12.41
N ARG A 13 1.73 3.38 11.50
CA ARG A 13 1.58 1.94 11.45
C ARG A 13 2.89 1.25 11.09
N LEU A 14 3.67 1.83 10.16
CA LEU A 14 4.96 1.28 9.81
C LEU A 14 5.90 1.31 11.00
N THR A 15 5.90 2.42 11.73
CA THR A 15 6.72 2.55 12.93
C THR A 15 6.33 1.50 13.97
N HIS A 16 5.05 1.33 14.22
CA HIS A 16 4.57 0.37 15.21
C HIS A 16 4.82 -1.08 14.79
N SER A 17 4.98 -1.31 13.50
CA SER A 17 5.29 -2.65 13.00
C SER A 17 6.77 -2.99 13.13
N GLY A 18 7.56 -2.05 13.59
CA GLY A 18 8.98 -2.28 13.82
C GLY A 18 9.85 -2.15 12.58
N VAL A 19 9.31 -1.57 11.50
CA VAL A 19 10.11 -1.38 10.29
C VAL A 19 10.70 0.02 10.29
N VAL A 20 11.89 0.13 9.72
CA VAL A 20 12.55 1.40 9.47
C VAL A 20 12.23 1.78 8.03
N PHE A 21 11.75 3.00 7.81
CA PHE A 21 11.37 3.41 6.47
C PHE A 21 11.94 4.78 6.13
N THR A 22 12.07 5.02 4.84
CA THR A 22 12.47 6.32 4.31
C THR A 22 11.43 6.73 3.28
N LYS A 23 10.79 7.87 3.50
CA LYS A 23 9.81 8.40 2.57
C LYS A 23 10.52 9.05 1.40
N LYS A 24 10.19 8.63 0.19
CA LYS A 24 10.79 9.21 -1.01
C LYS A 24 10.13 10.54 -1.33
N PRO A 25 10.90 11.52 -1.82
CA PRO A 25 10.35 12.84 -2.08
C PRO A 25 9.45 12.90 -3.31
N ASP A 26 9.64 12.00 -4.26
CA ASP A 26 8.90 12.04 -5.52
C ASP A 26 7.61 11.26 -5.41
N ALA A 27 6.52 11.84 -5.90
CA ALA A 27 5.26 11.14 -5.99
C ALA A 27 5.34 10.08 -7.07
N VAL A 28 4.57 9.00 -6.90
CA VAL A 28 4.51 7.93 -7.89
C VAL A 28 3.13 7.93 -8.54
N THR A 29 3.11 7.80 -9.87
CA THR A 29 1.86 7.66 -10.61
C THR A 29 1.95 6.40 -11.46
N LEU A 30 0.85 5.64 -11.47
CA LEU A 30 0.75 4.45 -12.28
C LEU A 30 -0.48 4.57 -13.18
N PRO A 31 -0.42 4.02 -14.39
CA PRO A 31 -1.51 4.21 -15.34
C PRO A 31 -2.85 3.61 -14.90
N PHE A 32 -2.82 2.65 -13.97
CA PHE A 32 -4.04 2.00 -13.52
C PHE A 32 -4.49 2.45 -12.13
N PHE A 33 -3.82 3.43 -11.53
CA PHE A 33 -4.28 4.07 -10.30
C PHE A 33 -4.66 5.50 -10.60
N SER A 34 -5.86 5.90 -10.20
CA SER A 34 -6.36 7.24 -10.49
C SER A 34 -5.83 8.29 -9.52
N VAL A 35 -5.16 7.88 -8.45
CA VAL A 35 -4.58 8.80 -7.48
C VAL A 35 -3.07 8.67 -7.49
N THR A 36 -2.41 9.75 -7.06
CA THR A 36 -0.96 9.78 -6.92
C THR A 36 -0.57 9.08 -5.63
N GLY A 37 0.53 8.35 -5.64
CA GLY A 37 0.98 7.61 -4.48
C GLY A 37 2.28 8.12 -3.90
N THR A 38 2.68 7.52 -2.79
CA THR A 38 3.94 7.81 -2.10
C THR A 38 4.74 6.53 -1.97
N THR A 39 6.03 6.60 -2.22
CA THR A 39 6.93 5.45 -2.08
C THR A 39 7.68 5.54 -0.77
N TYR A 40 7.68 4.43 -0.03
CA TYR A 40 8.50 4.27 1.17
C TYR A 40 9.50 3.15 0.95
N GLU A 41 10.78 3.44 1.18
CA GLU A 41 11.80 2.39 1.20
C GLU A 41 11.82 1.79 2.59
N ILE A 42 11.79 0.46 2.66
CA ILE A 42 11.68 -0.25 3.93
C ILE A 42 13.02 -0.89 4.25
N GLY A 43 13.71 -0.34 5.24
CA GLY A 43 15.02 -0.82 5.66
C GLY A 43 16.11 -0.42 4.71
N ASN A 44 16.08 -0.95 3.50
CA ASN A 44 17.05 -0.62 2.47
C ASN A 44 16.33 -0.51 1.13
N PRO A 45 16.99 -0.02 0.07
CA PRO A 45 16.32 0.23 -1.20
C PRO A 45 15.74 -1.01 -1.90
N GLU A 46 16.09 -2.21 -1.44
CA GLU A 46 15.57 -3.43 -2.05
C GLU A 46 14.11 -3.69 -1.72
N HIS A 47 13.61 -3.07 -0.67
CA HIS A 47 12.24 -3.26 -0.23
C HIS A 47 11.51 -1.93 -0.26
N GLU A 48 10.38 -1.90 -0.93
CA GLU A 48 9.62 -0.65 -0.96
C GLU A 48 8.13 -0.95 -0.95
N VAL A 49 7.35 0.04 -0.52
CA VAL A 49 5.90 -0.03 -0.62
C VAL A 49 5.42 1.26 -1.25
N GLN A 50 4.54 1.14 -2.24
CA GLN A 50 3.91 2.29 -2.88
C GLN A 50 2.49 2.38 -2.35
N VAL A 51 2.16 3.52 -1.76
CA VAL A 51 0.91 3.73 -1.02
C VAL A 51 0.03 4.69 -1.78
N PHE A 52 -1.19 4.27 -2.07
CA PHE A 52 -2.18 5.09 -2.78
C PHE A 52 -3.38 5.28 -1.88
N LEU A 53 -3.67 6.52 -1.53
CA LEU A 53 -4.77 6.85 -0.63
C LEU A 53 -5.89 7.52 -1.41
N TYR A 54 -7.09 7.00 -1.24
CA TYR A 54 -8.27 7.46 -1.95
C TYR A 54 -9.15 8.29 -1.02
N PRO A 55 -10.04 9.12 -1.59
CA PRO A 55 -10.94 9.89 -0.73
C PRO A 55 -11.94 9.05 0.03
N SER A 56 -12.18 7.80 -0.42
CA SER A 56 -13.12 6.92 0.26
C SER A 56 -12.80 5.48 -0.08
N ALA A 57 -13.33 4.57 0.72
CA ALA A 57 -13.22 3.13 0.42
C ALA A 57 -13.91 2.79 -0.89
N ALA A 58 -15.05 3.43 -1.18
CA ALA A 58 -15.78 3.16 -2.41
C ALA A 58 -14.97 3.58 -3.64
N ALA A 59 -14.28 4.71 -3.57
CA ALA A 59 -13.42 5.14 -4.67
C ALA A 59 -12.27 4.16 -4.89
N ARG A 60 -11.67 3.68 -3.80
CA ARG A 60 -10.59 2.70 -3.89
C ARG A 60 -11.10 1.40 -4.51
N GLU A 61 -12.27 0.93 -4.07
CA GLU A 61 -12.84 -0.31 -4.60
C GLU A 61 -13.09 -0.23 -6.09
N ARG A 62 -13.61 0.90 -6.55
CA ARG A 62 -13.87 1.08 -7.98
C ARG A 62 -12.57 1.03 -8.79
N ASP A 63 -11.52 1.65 -8.26
CA ASP A 63 -10.26 1.75 -8.97
C ASP A 63 -9.51 0.42 -8.99
N THR A 64 -9.63 -0.37 -7.93
CA THR A 64 -8.88 -1.63 -7.83
C THR A 64 -9.68 -2.85 -8.27
N ALA A 65 -10.95 -2.67 -8.65
CA ALA A 65 -11.81 -3.80 -8.98
C ALA A 65 -11.28 -4.64 -10.15
N ALA A 66 -10.61 -4.01 -11.09
CA ALA A 66 -10.08 -4.70 -12.27
C ALA A 66 -8.65 -5.22 -12.07
N LEU A 67 -8.07 -5.00 -10.89
CA LEU A 67 -6.68 -5.40 -10.66
C LEU A 67 -6.59 -6.86 -10.23
N ASP A 68 -5.53 -7.51 -10.70
CA ASP A 68 -5.16 -8.85 -10.27
C ASP A 68 -4.31 -8.72 -9.02
N SER A 69 -4.69 -9.39 -7.93
CA SER A 69 -3.98 -9.26 -6.67
C SER A 69 -2.57 -9.84 -6.73
N VAL A 70 -2.32 -10.76 -7.64
CA VAL A 70 -0.99 -11.36 -7.78
C VAL A 70 -0.05 -10.45 -8.54
N SER A 71 -0.52 -9.84 -9.64
CA SER A 71 0.33 -8.98 -10.47
C SER A 71 0.24 -7.52 -10.10
N ALA A 72 -0.73 -7.14 -9.25
CA ALA A 72 -0.99 -5.76 -8.84
C ALA A 72 -1.16 -4.84 -10.04
N SER A 73 -1.75 -5.36 -11.12
CA SER A 73 -2.01 -4.61 -12.33
C SER A 73 -3.31 -5.13 -12.94
N PRO A 74 -3.90 -4.41 -13.91
CA PRO A 74 -5.16 -4.86 -14.48
C PRO A 74 -5.04 -6.26 -15.09
N LYS A 75 -6.10 -7.03 -14.93
CA LYS A 75 -6.13 -8.39 -15.45
C LYS A 75 -5.90 -8.36 -16.95
N GLY A 76 -5.04 -9.25 -17.40
CA GLY A 76 -4.71 -9.34 -18.82
C GLY A 76 -3.64 -8.37 -19.28
N THR A 77 -3.12 -7.52 -18.39
CA THR A 77 -2.01 -6.63 -18.73
C THR A 77 -0.82 -6.96 -17.85
N ARG A 78 0.34 -6.49 -18.28
CA ARG A 78 1.57 -6.65 -17.52
C ARG A 78 2.17 -5.30 -17.21
N HIS A 79 2.57 -5.14 -15.98
CA HIS A 79 3.36 -3.99 -15.57
C HIS A 79 4.73 -4.49 -15.11
N ALA A 80 5.78 -3.83 -15.54
CA ALA A 80 7.15 -4.27 -15.23
C ALA A 80 7.52 -3.76 -13.84
N TRP A 81 7.19 -4.56 -12.83
CA TRP A 81 7.58 -4.25 -11.46
C TRP A 81 9.04 -4.62 -11.25
N ARG A 82 9.71 -3.83 -10.41
CA ARG A 82 11.12 -4.07 -10.10
C ARG A 82 11.33 -5.41 -9.41
N THR A 83 10.41 -5.77 -8.54
CA THR A 83 10.37 -7.09 -7.89
C THR A 83 8.94 -7.56 -7.90
N PRO A 84 8.68 -8.83 -7.57
CA PRO A 84 7.28 -9.32 -7.55
C PRO A 84 6.44 -8.48 -6.61
N PRO A 85 5.26 -8.03 -7.08
CA PRO A 85 4.40 -7.17 -6.27
C PRO A 85 3.44 -7.96 -5.40
N THR A 86 2.97 -7.34 -4.32
CA THR A 86 1.86 -7.84 -3.53
C THR A 86 0.91 -6.69 -3.31
N LEU A 87 -0.32 -6.83 -3.75
CA LEU A 87 -1.33 -5.79 -3.59
C LEU A 87 -2.09 -6.00 -2.29
N VAL A 88 -2.13 -4.97 -1.47
CA VAL A 88 -2.87 -4.98 -0.21
C VAL A 88 -3.87 -3.83 -0.24
N THR A 89 -5.13 -4.13 0.06
CA THR A 89 -6.15 -3.09 0.11
C THR A 89 -6.83 -3.11 1.48
N SER A 90 -7.14 -1.93 1.99
CA SER A 90 -7.78 -1.79 3.28
C SER A 90 -8.46 -0.42 3.32
N ASN A 91 -9.79 -0.41 3.44
CA ASN A 91 -10.55 0.84 3.46
C ASN A 91 -10.18 1.70 2.25
N ASN A 92 -9.65 2.92 2.46
CA ASN A 92 -9.29 3.82 1.37
C ASN A 92 -7.86 3.64 0.87
N LEU A 93 -7.18 2.58 1.31
CA LEU A 93 -5.77 2.34 0.99
C LEU A 93 -5.61 1.27 -0.08
N ALA A 94 -4.77 1.53 -1.07
CA ALA A 94 -4.22 0.50 -1.93
C ALA A 94 -2.71 0.60 -1.83
N ALA A 95 -2.05 -0.50 -1.52
CA ALA A 95 -0.60 -0.53 -1.35
C ALA A 95 0.00 -1.64 -2.18
N VAL A 96 1.12 -1.34 -2.84
CA VAL A 96 1.87 -2.34 -3.60
C VAL A 96 3.19 -2.54 -2.89
N ILE A 97 3.40 -3.75 -2.38
CA ILE A 97 4.62 -4.11 -1.67
C ILE A 97 5.57 -4.76 -2.65
N LEU A 98 6.77 -4.21 -2.76
CA LEU A 98 7.79 -4.69 -3.69
C LEU A 98 8.97 -5.20 -2.88
N SER A 99 9.10 -6.52 -2.78
CA SER A 99 10.17 -7.14 -2.01
C SER A 99 10.29 -8.60 -2.41
N LEU A 100 11.53 -9.11 -2.40
CA LEU A 100 11.79 -10.53 -2.57
C LEU A 100 11.82 -11.27 -1.25
N ASN A 101 11.70 -10.55 -0.13
CA ASN A 101 11.77 -11.15 1.20
C ASN A 101 10.36 -11.43 1.71
N ASP A 102 10.01 -12.70 1.85
CA ASP A 102 8.66 -13.09 2.24
C ASP A 102 8.29 -12.58 3.62
N ARG A 103 9.23 -12.50 4.53
CA ARG A 103 8.94 -11.98 5.88
C ARG A 103 8.60 -10.52 5.85
N THR A 104 9.33 -9.76 5.03
CA THR A 104 9.04 -8.33 4.87
C THR A 104 7.65 -8.15 4.28
N VAL A 105 7.33 -8.93 3.24
CA VAL A 105 6.00 -8.87 2.62
C VAL A 105 4.92 -9.19 3.64
N GLU A 106 5.09 -10.27 4.41
CA GLU A 106 4.10 -10.65 5.41
C GLU A 106 3.90 -9.56 6.45
N ARG A 107 5.00 -8.99 6.94
CA ARG A 107 4.92 -7.95 7.97
C ARG A 107 4.16 -6.74 7.46
N LEU A 108 4.49 -6.30 6.25
CA LEU A 108 3.84 -5.13 5.67
C LEU A 108 2.38 -5.42 5.33
N ALA A 109 2.10 -6.61 4.81
CA ALA A 109 0.74 -6.99 4.48
C ALA A 109 -0.14 -7.04 5.72
N LEU A 110 0.38 -7.57 6.82
CA LEU A 110 -0.37 -7.59 8.07
C LEU A 110 -0.58 -6.19 8.62
N ALA A 111 0.46 -5.36 8.57
CA ALA A 111 0.38 -4.00 9.11
C ALA A 111 -0.66 -3.17 8.37
N LEU A 112 -0.65 -3.25 7.03
CA LEU A 112 -1.50 -2.40 6.21
C LEU A 112 -2.86 -3.02 5.95
N GLY A 113 -2.92 -4.35 5.85
CA GLY A 113 -4.18 -5.03 5.56
C GLY A 113 -5.11 -5.14 6.74
N ALA A 114 -4.59 -4.99 7.96
CA ALA A 114 -5.43 -5.11 9.15
C ALA A 114 -6.40 -3.95 9.32
N GLY A 115 -6.12 -2.83 8.65
CA GLY A 115 -6.96 -1.66 8.79
C GLY A 115 -6.65 -0.89 10.05
N LEU A 116 -7.37 0.18 10.25
CA LEU A 116 -7.17 1.03 11.43
C LEU A 116 -8.19 0.66 12.51
N PRO A 117 -7.80 0.70 13.78
CA PRO A 117 -8.76 0.43 14.85
C PRO A 117 -9.86 1.48 14.85
N GLN A 118 -11.05 1.04 15.21
CA GLN A 118 -12.19 1.94 15.32
C GLN A 118 -12.19 2.54 16.73
N PRO A 119 -12.27 3.86 16.85
CA PRO A 119 -12.21 4.48 18.18
C PRO A 119 -13.29 4.00 19.14
N GLU A 120 -14.45 3.69 18.62
CA GLU A 120 -15.56 3.25 19.45
C GLU A 120 -15.45 1.83 19.92
N LYS A 121 -14.41 1.15 19.53
CA LYS A 121 -14.23 -0.25 19.91
C LYS A 121 -13.72 -0.40 21.33
N ARG A 122 -13.51 0.67 21.98
CA ARG A 122 -13.02 0.59 23.34
C ARG A 122 -14.12 0.49 24.31
#